data_93efd2eca8d655961e94841cadb138e7
#
_entry.id   93efd2eca8d655961e94841cadb138e7
#
_cell.length_a   1.000
_cell.length_b   1.000
_cell.length_c   1.000
_cell.angle_alpha   90.00
_cell.angle_beta   90.00
_cell.angle_gamma   90.00
#
_symmetry.space_group_name_H-M   'P 1'
#
loop_
_entity.id
_entity.type
_entity.pdbx_description
1 polymer ?
#
loop_
_entity_poly.entity_id
_entity_poly.type
_entity_poly.pdbx_seq_one_letter_code
_entity_poly.pdbx_strand_id
1 'polypeptide(L)'
;MVRTYKEAVDWIHNRLSLGVKPGLKRMEWMMEKLGHPQRRIKAIHVGGTNGKGSTVCFLRHILQEAGYRVGTFTSPYVEQFNERISINGQPIRDVDLMKLVQVIRPLAEELEQTELGGPTEFEVITAMALYYFGKMNVQDVVIFEVGLGGRLDSTNVIYPLLSVITNVGYDHIHILGNTLEQIAFEKAGIIKAGIPVVTAIDQPEAVRVVEEKAASVRSKVYALGRDFTVFAHEPTTNGERFSLQTPFTTYHDVTTEMFGGHQVKNAALALMAADYLRTYYSFLIEREHMYNGIRKAEWLGRFEKMNDRPLIIIDGAHNEEGIDSLVATMNAHYPNRRVHVLFTALGDKPVTAMIRKLETNAQTMTFTTFDFPRALSAEQLVEQATHPNVQCTNDWKQWLKEKRKQVGKDDIILITGSLYFISNVRNFIKNKYK
;
A
#
# COMPACT_ATOMS: atom_id res chain seq x y z
N MET A 1 -26.70 -2.84 20.18
CA MET A 1 -26.88 -2.33 18.79
C MET A 1 -26.01 -1.10 18.64
N VAL A 2 -25.12 -1.04 17.64
CA VAL A 2 -24.24 0.13 17.39
C VAL A 2 -25.13 1.29 16.93
N ARG A 3 -25.02 2.44 17.60
CA ARG A 3 -25.86 3.62 17.35
C ARG A 3 -25.12 4.77 16.67
N THR A 4 -23.78 4.81 16.80
CA THR A 4 -22.94 5.87 16.24
C THR A 4 -21.76 5.30 15.46
N TYR A 5 -21.24 6.09 14.52
CA TYR A 5 -20.02 5.75 13.79
C TYR A 5 -18.83 5.52 14.73
N LYS A 6 -18.68 6.37 15.75
CA LYS A 6 -17.63 6.22 16.75
C LYS A 6 -17.70 4.87 17.48
N GLU A 7 -18.88 4.48 17.95
CA GLU A 7 -19.07 3.15 18.58
C GLU A 7 -18.68 2.00 17.64
N ALA A 8 -18.98 2.14 16.33
CA ALA A 8 -18.61 1.14 15.33
C ALA A 8 -17.08 1.01 15.20
N VAL A 9 -16.38 2.13 15.04
CA VAL A 9 -14.93 2.17 14.91
C VAL A 9 -14.25 1.72 16.21
N ASP A 10 -14.69 2.19 17.36
CA ASP A 10 -14.18 1.78 18.68
C ASP A 10 -14.31 0.26 18.89
N TRP A 11 -15.44 -0.34 18.51
CA TRP A 11 -15.63 -1.79 18.57
C TRP A 11 -14.63 -2.55 17.69
N ILE A 12 -14.35 -2.05 16.48
CA ILE A 12 -13.37 -2.65 15.58
C ILE A 12 -11.96 -2.51 16.17
N HIS A 13 -11.58 -1.32 16.62
CA HIS A 13 -10.25 -1.03 17.17
C HIS A 13 -9.94 -1.80 18.46
N ASN A 14 -10.94 -2.09 19.30
CA ASN A 14 -10.74 -2.91 20.49
C ASN A 14 -10.20 -4.31 20.16
N ARG A 15 -10.34 -4.78 18.91
CA ARG A 15 -9.78 -6.05 18.43
C ARG A 15 -8.29 -5.98 18.04
N LEU A 16 -7.69 -4.78 18.00
CA LEU A 16 -6.24 -4.62 17.82
C LEU A 16 -5.45 -5.36 18.91
N SER A 17 -6.00 -5.45 20.13
CA SER A 17 -5.39 -6.19 21.25
C SER A 17 -5.20 -7.68 20.97
N LEU A 18 -5.94 -8.26 20.03
CA LEU A 18 -5.79 -9.66 19.62
C LEU A 18 -4.57 -9.90 18.73
N GLY A 19 -3.90 -8.83 18.26
CA GLY A 19 -2.68 -8.91 17.47
C GLY A 19 -2.86 -9.56 16.10
N VAL A 20 -1.77 -10.16 15.59
CA VAL A 20 -1.77 -10.90 14.32
C VAL A 20 -1.93 -12.39 14.60
N LYS A 21 -2.94 -13.00 14.02
CA LYS A 21 -3.23 -14.44 14.14
C LYS A 21 -3.25 -15.09 12.75
N PRO A 22 -2.13 -15.59 12.24
CA PRO A 22 -2.09 -16.22 10.91
C PRO A 22 -3.02 -17.42 10.83
N GLY A 23 -3.74 -17.53 9.71
CA GLY A 23 -4.63 -18.67 9.44
C GLY A 23 -5.97 -18.23 8.84
N LEU A 24 -6.57 -19.11 8.01
CA LEU A 24 -7.80 -18.80 7.29
C LEU A 24 -9.07 -19.36 7.94
N LYS A 25 -8.95 -20.27 8.93
CA LYS A 25 -10.12 -20.96 9.50
C LYS A 25 -11.20 -20.04 10.06
N ARG A 26 -10.81 -18.93 10.72
CA ARG A 26 -11.78 -17.93 11.22
C ARG A 26 -12.49 -17.21 10.07
N MET A 27 -11.73 -16.86 9.02
CA MET A 27 -12.31 -16.24 7.82
C MET A 27 -13.24 -17.21 7.08
N GLU A 28 -12.82 -18.47 6.90
CA GLU A 28 -13.63 -19.52 6.28
C GLU A 28 -14.96 -19.73 7.02
N TRP A 29 -14.91 -19.81 8.34
CA TRP A 29 -16.08 -19.89 9.20
C TRP A 29 -17.01 -18.67 9.03
N MET A 30 -16.46 -17.44 9.07
CA MET A 30 -17.25 -16.23 8.84
C MET A 30 -17.86 -16.20 7.45
N MET A 31 -17.12 -16.62 6.42
CA MET A 31 -17.63 -16.67 5.04
C MET A 31 -18.78 -17.66 4.90
N GLU A 32 -18.70 -18.81 5.55
CA GLU A 32 -19.79 -19.79 5.58
C GLU A 32 -21.05 -19.18 6.23
N LYS A 33 -20.93 -18.61 7.41
CA LYS A 33 -22.03 -17.94 8.11
C LYS A 33 -22.64 -16.80 7.30
N LEU A 34 -21.85 -16.08 6.54
CA LEU A 34 -22.29 -15.01 5.65
C LEU A 34 -22.83 -15.52 4.30
N GLY A 35 -22.85 -16.85 4.06
CA GLY A 35 -23.29 -17.47 2.80
C GLY A 35 -22.39 -17.15 1.63
N HIS A 36 -21.08 -17.21 1.83
CA HIS A 36 -19.99 -17.11 0.85
C HIS A 36 -20.06 -15.86 -0.07
N PRO A 37 -20.10 -14.65 0.49
CA PRO A 37 -20.18 -13.43 -0.33
C PRO A 37 -19.00 -13.27 -1.29
N GLN A 38 -17.81 -13.73 -0.92
CA GLN A 38 -16.58 -13.67 -1.72
C GLN A 38 -16.70 -14.37 -3.08
N ARG A 39 -17.59 -15.36 -3.22
CA ARG A 39 -17.80 -16.10 -4.48
C ARG A 39 -18.52 -15.29 -5.55
N ARG A 40 -19.13 -14.16 -5.18
CA ARG A 40 -19.88 -13.27 -6.08
C ARG A 40 -19.03 -12.11 -6.59
N ILE A 41 -17.81 -11.99 -6.12
CA ILE A 41 -16.95 -10.84 -6.41
C ILE A 41 -15.98 -11.20 -7.54
N LYS A 42 -15.99 -10.42 -8.62
CA LYS A 42 -14.90 -10.42 -9.59
C LYS A 42 -13.71 -9.70 -8.95
N ALA A 43 -12.76 -10.45 -8.42
CA ALA A 43 -11.67 -9.92 -7.63
C ALA A 43 -10.35 -9.85 -8.40
N ILE A 44 -9.51 -8.87 -8.08
CA ILE A 44 -8.08 -8.84 -8.39
C ILE A 44 -7.36 -8.80 -7.05
N HIS A 45 -6.32 -9.63 -6.87
CA HIS A 45 -5.63 -9.77 -5.59
C HIS A 45 -4.21 -9.24 -5.68
N VAL A 46 -3.87 -8.22 -4.91
CA VAL A 46 -2.59 -7.51 -4.99
C VAL A 46 -1.80 -7.71 -3.69
N GLY A 47 -0.69 -8.45 -3.77
CA GLY A 47 0.28 -8.66 -2.68
C GLY A 47 1.64 -8.05 -2.99
N GLY A 48 2.55 -8.15 -2.03
CA GLY A 48 3.93 -7.66 -2.14
C GLY A 48 4.44 -7.06 -0.83
N THR A 49 5.69 -6.67 -0.77
CA THR A 49 6.24 -5.93 0.38
C THR A 49 5.87 -4.45 0.25
N ASN A 50 6.34 -3.78 -0.79
CA ASN A 50 6.06 -2.39 -1.11
C ASN A 50 5.23 -2.27 -2.40
N GLY A 51 4.63 -1.11 -2.65
CA GLY A 51 3.95 -0.81 -3.92
C GLY A 51 2.53 -1.35 -4.07
N LYS A 52 2.01 -2.16 -3.16
CA LYS A 52 0.65 -2.73 -3.22
C LYS A 52 -0.42 -1.65 -3.46
N GLY A 53 -0.56 -0.71 -2.52
CA GLY A 53 -1.57 0.36 -2.62
C GLY A 53 -1.39 1.25 -3.86
N SER A 54 -0.15 1.54 -4.29
CA SER A 54 0.10 2.28 -5.54
C SER A 54 -0.37 1.50 -6.77
N THR A 55 -0.11 0.18 -6.83
CA THR A 55 -0.58 -0.68 -7.92
C THR A 55 -2.12 -0.77 -7.93
N VAL A 56 -2.75 -0.91 -6.75
CA VAL A 56 -4.22 -0.84 -6.60
C VAL A 56 -4.74 0.49 -7.14
N CYS A 57 -4.10 1.60 -6.78
CA CYS A 57 -4.47 2.94 -7.22
C CYS A 57 -4.40 3.08 -8.75
N PHE A 58 -3.29 2.72 -9.37
CA PHE A 58 -3.14 2.75 -10.83
C PHE A 58 -4.21 1.91 -11.53
N LEU A 59 -4.36 0.67 -11.09
CA LEU A 59 -5.33 -0.25 -11.72
C LEU A 59 -6.77 0.24 -11.54
N ARG A 60 -7.11 0.77 -10.36
CA ARG A 60 -8.41 1.41 -10.12
C ARG A 60 -8.66 2.55 -11.09
N HIS A 61 -7.71 3.45 -11.29
CA HIS A 61 -7.87 4.60 -12.20
C HIS A 61 -8.06 4.15 -13.66
N ILE A 62 -7.29 3.17 -14.12
CA ILE A 62 -7.47 2.61 -15.48
C ILE A 62 -8.90 2.08 -15.67
N LEU A 63 -9.36 1.27 -14.72
CA LEU A 63 -10.69 0.67 -14.78
C LEU A 63 -11.82 1.72 -14.65
N GLN A 64 -11.62 2.75 -13.85
CA GLN A 64 -12.56 3.88 -13.75
C GLN A 64 -12.64 4.71 -15.05
N GLU A 65 -11.50 5.02 -15.69
CA GLU A 65 -11.48 5.69 -17.00
C GLU A 65 -12.23 4.88 -18.06
N ALA A 66 -12.19 3.55 -17.97
CA ALA A 66 -12.96 2.65 -18.81
C ALA A 66 -14.45 2.52 -18.42
N GLY A 67 -14.92 3.30 -17.43
CA GLY A 67 -16.32 3.35 -17.02
C GLY A 67 -16.76 2.28 -16.03
N TYR A 68 -15.85 1.46 -15.49
CA TYR A 68 -16.19 0.44 -14.49
C TYR A 68 -16.39 1.04 -13.10
N ARG A 69 -17.32 0.48 -12.35
CA ARG A 69 -17.45 0.73 -10.91
C ARG A 69 -16.48 -0.19 -10.15
N VAL A 70 -15.44 0.40 -9.58
CA VAL A 70 -14.33 -0.32 -8.97
C VAL A 70 -14.41 -0.24 -7.46
N GLY A 71 -14.57 -1.41 -6.81
CA GLY A 71 -14.36 -1.53 -5.37
C GLY A 71 -12.87 -1.67 -5.05
N THR A 72 -12.43 -1.12 -3.94
CA THR A 72 -11.07 -1.34 -3.42
C THR A 72 -11.11 -1.67 -1.92
N PHE A 73 -10.28 -2.63 -1.54
CA PHE A 73 -9.95 -2.92 -0.15
C PHE A 73 -8.45 -2.69 0.04
N THR A 74 -8.09 -1.72 0.87
CA THR A 74 -6.69 -1.28 1.07
C THR A 74 -6.35 -1.11 2.55
N SER A 75 -5.06 -1.23 2.90
CA SER A 75 -4.57 -1.05 4.26
C SER A 75 -3.09 -0.59 4.31
N PRO A 76 -2.73 0.21 5.33
CA PRO A 76 -3.60 0.96 6.23
C PRO A 76 -4.26 2.17 5.55
N TYR A 77 -5.17 2.84 6.23
CA TYR A 77 -5.75 4.12 5.78
C TYR A 77 -4.82 5.31 6.10
N VAL A 78 -5.03 6.43 5.40
CA VAL A 78 -4.23 7.66 5.59
C VAL A 78 -5.03 8.74 6.34
N GLU A 79 -6.24 9.06 5.95
CA GLU A 79 -7.05 10.13 6.57
C GLU A 79 -8.15 9.59 7.49
N GLN A 80 -8.90 8.60 7.02
CA GLN A 80 -10.06 8.08 7.76
C GLN A 80 -10.22 6.57 7.61
N PHE A 81 -10.78 5.95 8.62
CA PHE A 81 -10.95 4.49 8.70
C PHE A 81 -11.68 3.90 7.49
N ASN A 82 -12.71 4.59 6.98
CA ASN A 82 -13.55 4.13 5.88
C ASN A 82 -12.80 3.96 4.54
N GLU A 83 -11.62 4.58 4.38
CA GLU A 83 -10.79 4.42 3.17
C GLU A 83 -10.47 2.98 2.86
N ARG A 84 -10.40 2.14 3.91
CA ARG A 84 -10.12 0.70 3.76
C ARG A 84 -11.10 0.01 2.81
N ILE A 85 -12.32 0.48 2.73
CA ILE A 85 -13.37 -0.01 1.81
C ILE A 85 -13.85 1.20 1.00
N SER A 86 -13.53 1.23 -0.28
CA SER A 86 -13.83 2.37 -1.13
C SER A 86 -14.48 1.94 -2.45
N ILE A 87 -15.27 2.82 -3.05
CA ILE A 87 -15.81 2.66 -4.40
C ILE A 87 -15.33 3.83 -5.24
N ASN A 88 -14.67 3.55 -6.35
CA ASN A 88 -14.09 4.59 -7.20
C ASN A 88 -13.20 5.59 -6.43
N GLY A 89 -12.46 5.09 -5.43
CA GLY A 89 -11.60 5.92 -4.58
C GLY A 89 -12.33 6.76 -3.52
N GLN A 90 -13.66 6.66 -3.45
CA GLN A 90 -14.45 7.31 -2.40
C GLN A 90 -14.71 6.33 -1.27
N PRO A 91 -14.33 6.66 -0.02
CA PRO A 91 -14.61 5.83 1.15
C PRO A 91 -16.09 5.51 1.30
N ILE A 92 -16.43 4.34 1.84
CA ILE A 92 -17.83 4.01 2.15
C ILE A 92 -18.39 4.97 3.19
N ARG A 93 -19.71 5.18 3.15
CA ARG A 93 -20.39 6.08 4.09
C ARG A 93 -20.39 5.51 5.51
N ASP A 94 -20.40 6.37 6.50
CA ASP A 94 -20.46 5.99 7.93
C ASP A 94 -21.64 5.07 8.22
N VAL A 95 -22.79 5.36 7.60
CA VAL A 95 -24.00 4.54 7.76
C VAL A 95 -23.83 3.13 7.19
N ASP A 96 -23.04 2.95 6.16
CA ASP A 96 -22.75 1.64 5.57
C ASP A 96 -21.77 0.87 6.46
N LEU A 97 -20.75 1.55 7.04
CA LEU A 97 -19.87 0.96 8.04
C LEU A 97 -20.64 0.47 9.26
N MET A 98 -21.55 1.28 9.77
CA MET A 98 -22.40 0.91 10.93
C MET A 98 -23.25 -0.33 10.64
N LYS A 99 -23.86 -0.42 9.44
CA LYS A 99 -24.62 -1.60 9.01
C LYS A 99 -23.72 -2.85 8.92
N LEU A 100 -22.51 -2.69 8.40
CA LEU A 100 -21.53 -3.78 8.33
C LEU A 100 -21.17 -4.30 9.73
N VAL A 101 -20.94 -3.41 10.68
CA VAL A 101 -20.68 -3.81 12.08
C VAL A 101 -21.90 -4.53 12.67
N GLN A 102 -23.13 -4.09 12.39
CA GLN A 102 -24.34 -4.78 12.87
C GLN A 102 -24.45 -6.22 12.34
N VAL A 103 -23.94 -6.49 11.13
CA VAL A 103 -23.94 -7.85 10.54
C VAL A 103 -22.79 -8.69 11.08
N ILE A 104 -21.57 -8.12 11.17
CA ILE A 104 -20.37 -8.89 11.50
C ILE A 104 -20.20 -9.10 13.00
N ARG A 105 -20.63 -8.16 13.83
CA ARG A 105 -20.46 -8.21 15.28
C ARG A 105 -21.05 -9.47 15.93
N PRO A 106 -22.31 -9.87 15.65
CA PRO A 106 -22.85 -11.11 16.23
C PRO A 106 -22.05 -12.35 15.85
N LEU A 107 -21.53 -12.42 14.61
CA LEU A 107 -20.71 -13.52 14.15
C LEU A 107 -19.34 -13.54 14.85
N ALA A 108 -18.76 -12.36 15.07
CA ALA A 108 -17.51 -12.24 15.80
C ALA A 108 -17.67 -12.69 17.27
N GLU A 109 -18.78 -12.31 17.91
CA GLU A 109 -19.11 -12.72 19.28
C GLU A 109 -19.43 -14.24 19.37
N GLU A 110 -20.08 -14.83 18.35
CA GLU A 110 -20.28 -16.28 18.25
C GLU A 110 -18.94 -17.01 18.07
N LEU A 111 -18.07 -16.51 17.19
CA LEU A 111 -16.76 -17.11 16.91
C LEU A 111 -15.85 -17.09 18.16
N GLU A 112 -15.94 -16.07 19.00
CA GLU A 112 -15.20 -15.98 20.28
C GLU A 112 -15.50 -17.14 21.24
N GLN A 113 -16.69 -17.74 21.16
CA GLN A 113 -17.09 -18.87 21.99
C GLN A 113 -16.64 -20.22 21.44
N THR A 114 -15.99 -20.25 20.28
CA THR A 114 -15.45 -21.46 19.65
C THR A 114 -13.95 -21.63 19.96
N GLU A 115 -13.42 -22.81 19.69
CA GLU A 115 -11.98 -23.11 19.79
C GLU A 115 -11.10 -22.22 18.87
N LEU A 116 -11.69 -21.61 17.84
CA LEU A 116 -10.98 -20.70 16.93
C LEU A 116 -10.66 -19.34 17.59
N GLY A 117 -11.43 -18.97 18.60
CA GLY A 117 -11.32 -17.69 19.29
C GLY A 117 -11.73 -16.50 18.43
N GLY A 118 -11.79 -15.31 19.03
CA GLY A 118 -12.27 -14.10 18.38
C GLY A 118 -11.44 -13.66 17.16
N PRO A 119 -12.12 -13.11 16.13
CA PRO A 119 -11.44 -12.60 14.94
C PRO A 119 -10.69 -11.29 15.26
N THR A 120 -9.53 -11.13 14.64
CA THR A 120 -8.70 -9.91 14.73
C THR A 120 -9.40 -8.72 14.07
N GLU A 121 -8.86 -7.50 14.30
CA GLU A 121 -9.32 -6.28 13.62
C GLU A 121 -9.32 -6.46 12.10
N PHE A 122 -8.22 -6.98 11.54
CA PHE A 122 -8.08 -7.14 10.10
C PHE A 122 -9.04 -8.20 9.52
N GLU A 123 -9.28 -9.29 10.24
CA GLU A 123 -10.27 -10.31 9.83
C GLU A 123 -11.69 -9.74 9.82
N VAL A 124 -12.05 -8.95 10.82
CA VAL A 124 -13.36 -8.26 10.87
C VAL A 124 -13.53 -7.33 9.68
N ILE A 125 -12.56 -6.45 9.41
CA ILE A 125 -12.66 -5.49 8.31
C ILE A 125 -12.66 -6.21 6.95
N THR A 126 -11.88 -7.28 6.79
CA THR A 126 -11.89 -8.11 5.58
C THR A 126 -13.26 -8.75 5.37
N ALA A 127 -13.86 -9.32 6.41
CA ALA A 127 -15.21 -9.90 6.33
C ALA A 127 -16.26 -8.83 5.97
N MET A 128 -16.14 -7.62 6.54
CA MET A 128 -16.98 -6.47 6.19
C MET A 128 -16.86 -6.10 4.71
N ALA A 129 -15.63 -6.01 4.18
CA ALA A 129 -15.39 -5.71 2.77
C ALA A 129 -15.98 -6.76 1.84
N LEU A 130 -15.76 -8.04 2.15
CA LEU A 130 -16.31 -9.17 1.37
C LEU A 130 -17.85 -9.19 1.40
N TYR A 131 -18.44 -8.92 2.55
CA TYR A 131 -19.91 -8.83 2.66
C TYR A 131 -20.45 -7.60 1.93
N TYR A 132 -19.77 -6.45 2.05
CA TYR A 132 -20.18 -5.22 1.37
C TYR A 132 -20.20 -5.40 -0.15
N PHE A 133 -19.10 -5.83 -0.74
CA PHE A 133 -18.99 -6.00 -2.18
C PHE A 133 -19.72 -7.22 -2.73
N GLY A 134 -19.90 -8.28 -1.94
CA GLY A 134 -20.57 -9.49 -2.39
C GLY A 134 -22.10 -9.49 -2.21
N LYS A 135 -22.64 -8.64 -1.31
CA LYS A 135 -24.07 -8.64 -0.97
C LYS A 135 -24.74 -7.28 -0.88
N MET A 136 -24.06 -6.26 -0.32
CA MET A 136 -24.70 -4.96 -0.09
C MET A 136 -24.56 -4.01 -1.29
N ASN A 137 -23.39 -3.97 -1.91
CA ASN A 137 -23.08 -3.03 -2.99
C ASN A 137 -22.11 -3.67 -4.00
N VAL A 138 -22.66 -4.50 -4.87
CA VAL A 138 -21.88 -5.24 -5.87
C VAL A 138 -21.25 -4.28 -6.88
N GLN A 139 -19.97 -4.48 -7.17
CA GLN A 139 -19.18 -3.71 -8.11
C GLN A 139 -18.86 -4.54 -9.35
N ASP A 140 -18.47 -3.88 -10.46
CA ASP A 140 -18.05 -4.57 -11.69
C ASP A 140 -16.78 -5.39 -11.44
N VAL A 141 -15.87 -4.85 -10.62
CA VAL A 141 -14.63 -5.50 -10.18
C VAL A 141 -14.18 -4.93 -8.83
N VAL A 142 -13.52 -5.74 -8.01
CA VAL A 142 -12.97 -5.32 -6.72
C VAL A 142 -11.49 -5.69 -6.64
N ILE A 143 -10.66 -4.74 -6.24
CA ILE A 143 -9.24 -4.94 -6.06
C ILE A 143 -8.96 -5.07 -4.55
N PHE A 144 -8.47 -6.24 -4.14
CA PHE A 144 -8.10 -6.52 -2.76
C PHE A 144 -6.59 -6.39 -2.56
N GLU A 145 -6.17 -5.49 -1.70
CA GLU A 145 -4.81 -5.43 -1.19
C GLU A 145 -4.62 -6.43 -0.05
N VAL A 146 -3.58 -7.25 -0.14
CA VAL A 146 -3.13 -8.14 0.93
C VAL A 146 -2.63 -7.31 2.11
N GLY A 147 -3.07 -7.64 3.32
CA GLY A 147 -2.59 -6.96 4.53
C GLY A 147 -1.16 -7.36 4.88
N LEU A 148 -0.91 -8.66 5.01
CA LEU A 148 0.40 -9.18 5.44
C LEU A 148 0.67 -10.56 4.81
N GLY A 149 1.87 -10.70 4.20
CA GLY A 149 2.28 -11.96 3.58
C GLY A 149 1.45 -12.29 2.34
N GLY A 150 0.52 -13.21 2.45
CA GLY A 150 -0.40 -13.62 1.40
C GLY A 150 -1.09 -14.94 1.70
N ARG A 151 -0.34 -16.02 1.92
CA ARG A 151 -0.84 -17.40 2.10
C ARG A 151 -1.88 -17.52 3.22
N LEU A 152 -1.62 -16.89 4.34
CA LEU A 152 -2.47 -16.91 5.54
C LEU A 152 -3.15 -15.55 5.79
N ASP A 153 -3.11 -14.64 4.81
CA ASP A 153 -3.78 -13.34 4.90
C ASP A 153 -5.30 -13.50 4.81
N SER A 154 -6.03 -12.71 5.58
CA SER A 154 -7.49 -12.77 5.65
C SER A 154 -8.17 -12.57 4.29
N THR A 155 -7.54 -11.85 3.36
CA THR A 155 -8.06 -11.64 2.00
C THR A 155 -7.96 -12.90 1.13
N ASN A 156 -7.12 -13.88 1.51
CA ASN A 156 -6.83 -15.05 0.68
C ASN A 156 -7.96 -16.11 0.60
N VAL A 157 -9.14 -15.77 1.11
CA VAL A 157 -10.38 -16.56 0.92
C VAL A 157 -11.08 -16.27 -0.41
N ILE A 158 -10.58 -15.30 -1.20
CA ILE A 158 -11.10 -14.98 -2.55
C ILE A 158 -10.49 -15.89 -3.61
N TYR A 159 -11.18 -15.98 -4.76
CA TYR A 159 -10.67 -16.61 -5.99
C TYR A 159 -10.63 -15.54 -7.08
N PRO A 160 -9.48 -14.90 -7.34
CA PRO A 160 -9.40 -13.73 -8.19
C PRO A 160 -9.36 -14.07 -9.68
N LEU A 161 -9.64 -13.08 -10.54
CA LEU A 161 -9.39 -13.15 -11.99
C LEU A 161 -7.89 -13.12 -12.30
N LEU A 162 -7.11 -12.43 -11.45
CA LEU A 162 -5.68 -12.18 -11.60
C LEU A 162 -5.08 -11.91 -10.23
N SER A 163 -3.87 -12.45 -9.98
CA SER A 163 -3.04 -12.07 -8.83
C SER A 163 -1.89 -11.18 -9.28
N VAL A 164 -1.52 -10.22 -8.43
CA VAL A 164 -0.35 -9.36 -8.64
C VAL A 164 0.55 -9.46 -7.42
N ILE A 165 1.85 -9.70 -7.61
CA ILE A 165 2.87 -9.62 -6.54
C ILE A 165 3.86 -8.54 -6.92
N THR A 166 3.81 -7.40 -6.22
CA THR A 166 4.56 -6.21 -6.62
C THR A 166 6.06 -6.40 -6.50
N ASN A 167 6.52 -6.84 -5.35
CA ASN A 167 7.91 -7.18 -5.05
C ASN A 167 8.01 -8.09 -3.81
N VAL A 168 9.21 -8.58 -3.55
CA VAL A 168 9.60 -9.27 -2.32
C VAL A 168 10.75 -8.51 -1.69
N GLY A 169 10.68 -8.25 -0.39
CA GLY A 169 11.72 -7.59 0.36
C GLY A 169 11.58 -7.84 1.86
N TYR A 170 12.58 -7.46 2.63
CA TYR A 170 12.61 -7.68 4.07
C TYR A 170 11.67 -6.72 4.80
N ASP A 171 10.53 -7.25 5.22
CA ASP A 171 9.61 -6.60 6.13
C ASP A 171 8.85 -7.66 6.93
N HIS A 172 8.45 -7.35 8.16
CA HIS A 172 7.75 -8.27 9.05
C HIS A 172 8.43 -9.65 9.20
N ILE A 173 9.76 -9.66 9.27
CA ILE A 173 10.58 -10.88 9.27
C ILE A 173 10.22 -11.85 10.41
N HIS A 174 9.79 -11.35 11.54
CA HIS A 174 9.34 -12.14 12.70
C HIS A 174 8.05 -12.96 12.43
N ILE A 175 7.32 -12.65 11.35
CA ILE A 175 6.10 -13.37 10.94
C ILE A 175 6.31 -14.11 9.62
N LEU A 176 6.96 -13.48 8.65
CA LEU A 176 7.07 -13.99 7.28
C LEU A 176 8.32 -14.83 7.04
N GLY A 177 9.30 -14.77 7.94
CA GLY A 177 10.59 -15.46 7.82
C GLY A 177 11.77 -14.53 7.56
N ASN A 178 12.98 -15.09 7.71
CA ASN A 178 14.23 -14.33 7.72
C ASN A 178 14.97 -14.36 6.37
N THR A 179 14.42 -15.02 5.36
CA THR A 179 14.98 -15.08 4.01
C THR A 179 13.99 -14.65 2.95
N LEU A 180 14.47 -14.19 1.81
CA LEU A 180 13.62 -13.78 0.69
C LEU A 180 12.77 -14.93 0.16
N GLU A 181 13.27 -16.17 0.20
CA GLU A 181 12.52 -17.37 -0.17
C GLU A 181 11.32 -17.59 0.75
N GLN A 182 11.50 -17.45 2.08
CA GLN A 182 10.41 -17.60 3.04
C GLN A 182 9.34 -16.53 2.84
N ILE A 183 9.77 -15.28 2.67
CA ILE A 183 8.86 -14.17 2.42
C ILE A 183 8.14 -14.35 1.07
N ALA A 184 8.86 -14.78 0.03
CA ALA A 184 8.28 -15.09 -1.29
C ALA A 184 7.26 -16.24 -1.20
N PHE A 185 7.52 -17.28 -0.42
CA PHE A 185 6.61 -18.39 -0.18
C PHE A 185 5.27 -17.92 0.41
N GLU A 186 5.32 -17.06 1.43
CA GLU A 186 4.11 -16.49 2.01
C GLU A 186 3.33 -15.63 1.00
N LYS A 187 4.03 -14.80 0.20
CA LYS A 187 3.38 -13.97 -0.82
C LYS A 187 2.83 -14.79 -1.97
N ALA A 188 3.55 -15.80 -2.44
CA ALA A 188 3.12 -16.70 -3.50
C ALA A 188 1.85 -17.50 -3.15
N GLY A 189 1.46 -17.54 -1.88
CA GLY A 189 0.22 -18.17 -1.43
C GLY A 189 -1.08 -17.56 -2.00
N ILE A 190 -1.02 -16.37 -2.59
CA ILE A 190 -2.17 -15.78 -3.31
C ILE A 190 -2.33 -16.30 -4.74
N ILE A 191 -1.38 -17.06 -5.26
CA ILE A 191 -1.45 -17.68 -6.60
C ILE A 191 -2.40 -18.86 -6.53
N LYS A 192 -3.48 -18.81 -7.31
CA LYS A 192 -4.55 -19.82 -7.33
C LYS A 192 -4.45 -20.70 -8.58
N ALA A 193 -5.05 -21.89 -8.50
CA ALA A 193 -5.03 -22.84 -9.62
C ALA A 193 -5.58 -22.24 -10.92
N GLY A 194 -4.78 -22.25 -11.97
CA GLY A 194 -5.15 -21.73 -13.28
C GLY A 194 -5.30 -20.19 -13.39
N ILE A 195 -5.05 -19.45 -12.30
CA ILE A 195 -5.15 -17.98 -12.28
C ILE A 195 -3.76 -17.38 -12.46
N PRO A 196 -3.54 -16.52 -13.47
CA PRO A 196 -2.21 -15.94 -13.71
C PRO A 196 -1.76 -15.01 -12.61
N VAL A 197 -0.45 -14.84 -12.51
CA VAL A 197 0.20 -13.86 -11.65
C VAL A 197 1.07 -12.91 -12.46
N VAL A 198 0.93 -11.62 -12.19
CA VAL A 198 1.80 -10.55 -12.70
C VAL A 198 2.75 -10.12 -11.60
N THR A 199 4.05 -9.99 -11.89
CA THR A 199 5.04 -9.67 -10.86
C THR A 199 6.17 -8.78 -11.38
N ALA A 200 6.77 -8.00 -10.47
CA ALA A 200 8.00 -7.23 -10.69
C ALA A 200 9.12 -7.66 -9.71
N ILE A 201 9.05 -8.89 -9.23
CA ILE A 201 10.12 -9.48 -8.40
C ILE A 201 11.34 -9.68 -9.30
N ASP A 202 12.50 -9.25 -8.83
CA ASP A 202 13.79 -9.31 -9.55
C ASP A 202 14.87 -10.11 -8.81
N GLN A 203 14.68 -10.47 -7.54
CA GLN A 203 15.62 -11.31 -6.79
C GLN A 203 15.47 -12.79 -7.22
N PRO A 204 16.57 -13.45 -7.70
CA PRO A 204 16.49 -14.79 -8.28
C PRO A 204 15.87 -15.85 -7.36
N GLU A 205 16.20 -15.81 -6.06
CA GLU A 205 15.68 -16.73 -5.05
C GLU A 205 14.18 -16.57 -4.85
N ALA A 206 13.65 -15.35 -4.86
CA ALA A 206 12.24 -15.08 -4.74
C ALA A 206 11.46 -15.41 -6.03
N VAL A 207 12.05 -15.13 -7.19
CA VAL A 207 11.52 -15.49 -8.52
C VAL A 207 11.31 -17.00 -8.60
N ARG A 208 12.32 -17.80 -8.22
CA ARG A 208 12.24 -19.26 -8.23
C ARG A 208 11.04 -19.77 -7.40
N VAL A 209 10.84 -19.26 -6.19
CA VAL A 209 9.73 -19.68 -5.31
C VAL A 209 8.37 -19.36 -5.94
N VAL A 210 8.23 -18.18 -6.55
CA VAL A 210 6.99 -17.78 -7.23
C VAL A 210 6.71 -18.66 -8.46
N GLU A 211 7.74 -18.99 -9.24
CA GLU A 211 7.62 -19.86 -10.41
C GLU A 211 7.28 -21.31 -10.03
N GLU A 212 7.95 -21.86 -9.02
CA GLU A 212 7.64 -23.19 -8.48
C GLU A 212 6.19 -23.26 -8.00
N LYS A 213 5.74 -22.26 -7.25
CA LYS A 213 4.35 -22.17 -6.80
C LYS A 213 3.39 -22.09 -7.98
N ALA A 214 3.66 -21.21 -8.94
CA ALA A 214 2.81 -21.05 -10.12
C ALA A 214 2.72 -22.34 -10.94
N ALA A 215 3.85 -23.02 -11.17
CA ALA A 215 3.90 -24.31 -11.86
C ALA A 215 3.08 -25.37 -11.11
N SER A 216 3.19 -25.45 -9.77
CA SER A 216 2.47 -26.43 -8.95
C SER A 216 0.93 -26.30 -9.06
N VAL A 217 0.43 -25.12 -9.37
CA VAL A 217 -1.01 -24.82 -9.52
C VAL A 217 -1.40 -24.50 -10.97
N ARG A 218 -0.52 -24.79 -11.94
CA ARG A 218 -0.74 -24.54 -13.37
C ARG A 218 -1.13 -23.09 -13.67
N SER A 219 -0.49 -22.15 -13.00
CA SER A 219 -0.67 -20.71 -13.17
C SER A 219 0.41 -20.15 -14.12
N LYS A 220 0.04 -19.20 -14.98
CA LYS A 220 0.99 -18.47 -15.82
C LYS A 220 1.61 -17.33 -15.03
N VAL A 221 2.93 -17.18 -15.10
CA VAL A 221 3.65 -16.01 -14.57
C VAL A 221 3.91 -15.03 -15.69
N TYR A 222 3.61 -13.75 -15.45
CA TYR A 222 4.04 -12.62 -16.27
C TYR A 222 4.99 -11.77 -15.44
N ALA A 223 6.28 -11.85 -15.71
CA ALA A 223 7.34 -11.17 -14.97
C ALA A 223 7.86 -9.94 -15.71
N LEU A 224 7.96 -8.82 -15.00
CA LEU A 224 8.62 -7.61 -15.51
C LEU A 224 10.09 -7.88 -15.80
N GLY A 225 10.58 -7.41 -16.94
CA GLY A 225 11.92 -7.66 -17.44
C GLY A 225 12.07 -8.94 -18.28
N ARG A 226 11.06 -9.82 -18.27
CA ARG A 226 11.05 -11.04 -19.09
C ARG A 226 9.85 -11.10 -20.05
N ASP A 227 8.63 -11.05 -19.52
CA ASP A 227 7.39 -11.20 -20.30
C ASP A 227 6.82 -9.83 -20.72
N PHE A 228 7.13 -8.78 -19.98
CA PHE A 228 6.84 -7.39 -20.32
C PHE A 228 7.98 -6.49 -19.82
N THR A 229 8.25 -5.39 -20.51
CA THR A 229 9.48 -4.61 -20.29
C THR A 229 9.21 -3.11 -20.34
N VAL A 230 9.70 -2.39 -19.32
CA VAL A 230 9.78 -0.92 -19.33
C VAL A 230 11.03 -0.50 -20.10
N PHE A 231 10.89 0.49 -20.95
CA PHE A 231 12.00 1.13 -21.69
C PHE A 231 11.76 2.64 -21.80
N ALA A 232 12.79 3.39 -22.19
CA ALA A 232 12.75 4.85 -22.33
C ALA A 232 12.21 5.57 -21.07
N HIS A 233 12.59 5.10 -19.87
CA HIS A 233 12.21 5.73 -18.61
C HIS A 233 13.06 6.96 -18.35
N GLU A 234 12.38 8.09 -18.03
CA GLU A 234 13.02 9.34 -17.60
C GLU A 234 12.16 10.09 -16.56
N PRO A 235 12.78 10.74 -15.57
CA PRO A 235 12.10 11.64 -14.67
C PRO A 235 11.66 12.90 -15.43
N THR A 236 10.48 13.43 -15.07
CA THR A 236 9.94 14.69 -15.59
C THR A 236 9.72 15.69 -14.46
N THR A 237 9.43 16.93 -14.77
CA THR A 237 9.13 17.97 -13.76
C THR A 237 7.99 17.55 -12.81
N ASN A 238 7.00 16.80 -13.32
CA ASN A 238 5.77 16.45 -12.60
C ASN A 238 5.55 14.94 -12.47
N GLY A 239 6.60 14.15 -12.35
CA GLY A 239 6.51 12.70 -12.20
C GLY A 239 7.44 11.95 -13.15
N GLU A 240 6.98 10.85 -13.75
CA GLU A 240 7.78 9.97 -14.58
C GLU A 240 7.18 9.83 -15.98
N ARG A 241 8.05 9.65 -17.00
CA ARG A 241 7.67 9.22 -18.35
C ARG A 241 8.38 7.93 -18.69
N PHE A 242 7.68 6.99 -19.28
CA PHE A 242 8.24 5.70 -19.68
C PHE A 242 7.45 5.09 -20.83
N SER A 243 8.04 4.08 -21.47
CA SER A 243 7.35 3.22 -22.41
C SER A 243 7.31 1.79 -21.88
N LEU A 244 6.26 1.04 -22.26
CA LEU A 244 6.04 -0.32 -21.81
C LEU A 244 5.68 -1.21 -22.98
N GLN A 245 6.35 -2.34 -23.12
CA GLN A 245 5.95 -3.42 -24.00
C GLN A 245 5.37 -4.56 -23.17
N THR A 246 4.14 -4.96 -23.49
CA THR A 246 3.49 -6.16 -22.97
C THR A 246 3.43 -7.23 -24.07
N PRO A 247 3.06 -8.49 -23.75
CA PRO A 247 2.79 -9.51 -24.78
C PRO A 247 1.66 -9.16 -25.73
N PHE A 248 0.84 -8.18 -25.40
CA PHE A 248 -0.39 -7.83 -26.11
C PHE A 248 -0.25 -6.53 -26.91
N THR A 249 0.53 -5.56 -26.42
CA THR A 249 0.69 -4.25 -27.06
C THR A 249 1.90 -3.50 -26.53
N THR A 250 2.26 -2.41 -27.21
CA THR A 250 3.29 -1.45 -26.80
C THR A 250 2.66 -0.11 -26.47
N TYR A 251 2.98 0.42 -25.31
CA TYR A 251 2.61 1.75 -24.87
C TYR A 251 3.83 2.67 -24.92
N HIS A 252 3.76 3.77 -25.67
CA HIS A 252 4.83 4.76 -25.76
C HIS A 252 4.47 6.00 -24.93
N ASP A 253 5.48 6.62 -24.33
CA ASP A 253 5.34 7.92 -23.64
C ASP A 253 4.23 7.97 -22.59
N VAL A 254 4.06 6.88 -21.81
CA VAL A 254 3.16 6.85 -20.66
C VAL A 254 3.69 7.81 -19.60
N THR A 255 2.83 8.67 -19.08
CA THR A 255 3.18 9.62 -18.02
C THR A 255 2.41 9.35 -16.76
N THR A 256 3.07 9.51 -15.60
CA THR A 256 2.44 9.49 -14.28
C THR A 256 2.91 10.68 -13.45
N GLU A 257 2.02 11.23 -12.63
CA GLU A 257 2.34 12.27 -11.65
C GLU A 257 2.84 11.71 -10.32
N MET A 258 2.91 10.38 -10.18
CA MET A 258 3.55 9.73 -9.06
C MET A 258 5.05 9.60 -9.30
N PHE A 259 5.86 10.04 -8.33
CA PHE A 259 7.31 10.19 -8.45
C PHE A 259 8.07 8.91 -8.13
N GLY A 260 9.13 8.66 -8.90
CA GLY A 260 10.14 7.63 -8.67
C GLY A 260 10.00 6.37 -9.52
N GLY A 261 11.14 5.76 -9.85
CA GLY A 261 11.22 4.57 -10.69
C GLY A 261 10.44 3.37 -10.13
N HIS A 262 10.25 3.30 -8.81
CA HIS A 262 9.39 2.29 -8.20
C HIS A 262 7.90 2.48 -8.59
N GLN A 263 7.44 3.71 -8.83
CA GLN A 263 6.08 3.96 -9.31
C GLN A 263 5.93 3.57 -10.78
N VAL A 264 7.00 3.67 -11.57
CA VAL A 264 7.01 3.14 -12.95
C VAL A 264 6.82 1.63 -12.95
N LYS A 265 7.50 0.88 -12.04
CA LYS A 265 7.27 -0.57 -11.87
C LYS A 265 5.83 -0.87 -11.46
N ASN A 266 5.26 -0.11 -10.51
CA ASN A 266 3.87 -0.27 -10.07
C ASN A 266 2.86 0.03 -11.21
N ALA A 267 3.10 1.07 -11.99
CA ALA A 267 2.30 1.42 -13.17
C ALA A 267 2.39 0.33 -14.26
N ALA A 268 3.59 -0.22 -14.50
CA ALA A 268 3.79 -1.32 -15.44
C ALA A 268 3.01 -2.59 -15.04
N LEU A 269 2.97 -2.92 -13.74
CA LEU A 269 2.15 -4.02 -13.22
C LEU A 269 0.65 -3.78 -13.46
N ALA A 270 0.17 -2.56 -13.21
CA ALA A 270 -1.22 -2.19 -13.43
C ALA A 270 -1.61 -2.23 -14.91
N LEU A 271 -0.75 -1.72 -15.80
CA LEU A 271 -0.95 -1.79 -17.25
C LEU A 271 -0.98 -3.23 -17.75
N MET A 272 -0.03 -4.07 -17.32
CA MET A 272 -0.01 -5.49 -17.67
C MET A 272 -1.26 -6.22 -17.17
N ALA A 273 -1.71 -5.93 -15.95
CA ALA A 273 -2.92 -6.49 -15.37
C ALA A 273 -4.16 -6.08 -16.17
N ALA A 274 -4.28 -4.80 -16.55
CA ALA A 274 -5.38 -4.28 -17.34
C ALA A 274 -5.38 -4.85 -18.76
N ASP A 275 -4.22 -5.00 -19.39
CA ASP A 275 -4.08 -5.67 -20.70
C ASP A 275 -4.53 -7.12 -20.63
N TYR A 276 -4.20 -7.84 -19.57
CA TYR A 276 -4.65 -9.20 -19.35
C TYR A 276 -6.18 -9.29 -19.23
N LEU A 277 -6.79 -8.40 -18.43
CA LEU A 277 -8.24 -8.33 -18.27
C LEU A 277 -8.95 -8.03 -19.60
N ARG A 278 -8.40 -7.09 -20.38
CA ARG A 278 -8.90 -6.76 -21.70
C ARG A 278 -8.87 -7.97 -22.64
N THR A 279 -7.75 -8.69 -22.64
CA THR A 279 -7.52 -9.78 -23.60
C THR A 279 -8.32 -11.04 -23.26
N TYR A 280 -8.40 -11.42 -21.97
CA TYR A 280 -8.95 -12.72 -21.58
C TYR A 280 -10.31 -12.65 -20.88
N TYR A 281 -10.70 -11.49 -20.37
CA TYR A 281 -11.97 -11.32 -19.64
C TYR A 281 -12.92 -10.33 -20.33
N SER A 282 -12.59 -9.88 -21.53
CA SER A 282 -13.42 -8.97 -22.33
C SER A 282 -13.75 -7.65 -21.61
N PHE A 283 -12.84 -7.16 -20.76
CA PHE A 283 -12.97 -5.82 -20.24
C PHE A 283 -12.78 -4.81 -21.38
N LEU A 284 -13.71 -3.89 -21.53
CA LEU A 284 -13.67 -2.85 -22.57
C LEU A 284 -12.74 -1.71 -22.14
N ILE A 285 -11.44 -1.97 -22.16
CA ILE A 285 -10.40 -1.01 -21.76
C ILE A 285 -9.67 -0.58 -23.04
N GLU A 286 -9.90 0.65 -23.47
CA GLU A 286 -9.21 1.20 -24.64
C GLU A 286 -7.84 1.77 -24.24
N ARG A 287 -7.02 2.03 -25.25
CA ARG A 287 -5.68 2.55 -25.06
C ARG A 287 -5.67 3.88 -24.30
N GLU A 288 -6.60 4.76 -24.60
CA GLU A 288 -6.76 6.05 -23.94
C GLU A 288 -7.05 5.91 -22.44
N HIS A 289 -7.86 4.92 -22.05
CA HIS A 289 -8.15 4.63 -20.64
C HIS A 289 -6.88 4.23 -19.88
N MET A 290 -5.96 3.50 -20.51
CA MET A 290 -4.66 3.13 -19.94
C MET A 290 -3.82 4.37 -19.64
N TYR A 291 -3.65 5.27 -20.62
CA TYR A 291 -2.87 6.50 -20.47
C TYR A 291 -3.48 7.45 -19.43
N ASN A 292 -4.77 7.70 -19.53
CA ASN A 292 -5.46 8.61 -18.63
C ASN A 292 -5.47 8.08 -17.19
N GLY A 293 -5.72 6.78 -17.02
CA GLY A 293 -5.71 6.14 -15.71
C GLY A 293 -4.36 6.23 -15.00
N ILE A 294 -3.26 5.99 -15.73
CA ILE A 294 -1.91 6.13 -15.16
C ILE A 294 -1.59 7.59 -14.83
N ARG A 295 -1.92 8.52 -15.74
CA ARG A 295 -1.63 9.95 -15.54
C ARG A 295 -2.39 10.54 -14.36
N LYS A 296 -3.67 10.21 -14.19
CA LYS A 296 -4.55 10.75 -13.15
C LYS A 296 -4.39 10.07 -11.79
N ALA A 297 -3.60 9.00 -11.71
CA ALA A 297 -3.44 8.26 -10.48
C ALA A 297 -2.69 9.08 -9.42
N GLU A 298 -3.31 9.26 -8.26
CA GLU A 298 -2.74 9.90 -7.08
C GLU A 298 -2.89 8.98 -5.88
N TRP A 299 -1.82 8.84 -5.10
CA TRP A 299 -1.83 8.04 -3.88
C TRP A 299 -1.23 8.82 -2.71
N LEU A 300 -2.06 9.11 -1.74
CA LEU A 300 -1.71 9.95 -0.59
C LEU A 300 -0.53 9.38 0.19
N GLY A 301 0.39 10.26 0.60
CA GLY A 301 1.56 9.88 1.38
C GLY A 301 2.61 9.10 0.59
N ARG A 302 2.64 9.19 -0.73
CA ARG A 302 3.68 8.66 -1.61
C ARG A 302 4.33 9.80 -2.39
N PHE A 303 5.47 10.27 -1.90
CA PHE A 303 6.19 11.43 -2.42
C PHE A 303 5.26 12.63 -2.66
N GLU A 304 4.37 12.88 -1.69
CA GLU A 304 3.31 13.88 -1.81
C GLU A 304 3.87 15.28 -1.52
N LYS A 305 3.72 16.18 -2.48
CA LYS A 305 4.10 17.60 -2.35
C LYS A 305 3.01 18.36 -1.59
N MET A 306 3.33 18.83 -0.39
CA MET A 306 2.39 19.52 0.50
C MET A 306 2.49 21.04 0.40
N ASN A 307 3.59 21.57 -0.10
CA ASN A 307 3.87 23.00 -0.25
C ASN A 307 5.01 23.21 -1.24
N ASP A 308 4.99 24.32 -1.98
CA ASP A 308 5.98 24.59 -3.03
C ASP A 308 7.17 25.45 -2.55
N ARG A 309 6.98 26.31 -1.55
CA ARG A 309 8.01 27.27 -1.11
C ARG A 309 7.95 27.52 0.40
N PRO A 310 8.87 26.95 1.19
CA PRO A 310 9.78 25.87 0.79
C PRO A 310 9.02 24.61 0.38
N LEU A 311 9.64 23.80 -0.48
CA LEU A 311 9.04 22.53 -0.89
C LEU A 311 8.95 21.59 0.33
N ILE A 312 7.74 21.12 0.61
CA ILE A 312 7.51 20.13 1.66
C ILE A 312 7.03 18.84 1.01
N ILE A 313 7.78 17.78 1.22
CA ILE A 313 7.46 16.42 0.73
C ILE A 313 7.18 15.52 1.92
N ILE A 314 6.08 14.78 1.85
CA ILE A 314 5.79 13.71 2.80
C ILE A 314 5.83 12.36 2.06
N ASP A 315 6.43 11.34 2.69
CA ASP A 315 6.49 9.97 2.15
C ASP A 315 6.39 8.93 3.25
N GLY A 316 5.60 7.89 3.01
CA GLY A 316 5.35 6.81 3.95
C GLY A 316 6.37 5.68 3.94
N ALA A 317 7.57 5.88 3.41
CA ALA A 317 8.67 4.92 3.48
C ALA A 317 8.98 4.59 4.95
N HIS A 318 9.00 3.28 5.27
CA HIS A 318 9.11 2.79 6.65
C HIS A 318 9.88 1.47 6.76
N ASN A 319 10.53 1.07 5.70
CA ASN A 319 11.47 -0.04 5.64
C ASN A 319 12.66 0.35 4.75
N GLU A 320 13.69 -0.47 4.75
CA GLU A 320 14.95 -0.16 4.10
C GLU A 320 14.80 0.09 2.59
N GLU A 321 14.06 -0.78 1.88
CA GLU A 321 13.82 -0.66 0.44
C GLU A 321 12.95 0.56 0.09
N GLY A 322 11.99 0.90 0.97
CA GLY A 322 11.19 2.11 0.83
C GLY A 322 12.02 3.37 0.92
N ILE A 323 12.98 3.42 1.87
CA ILE A 323 13.92 4.53 2.01
C ILE A 323 14.88 4.60 0.82
N ASP A 324 15.37 3.46 0.31
CA ASP A 324 16.18 3.45 -0.93
C ASP A 324 15.44 4.08 -2.10
N SER A 325 14.18 3.70 -2.28
CA SER A 325 13.33 4.24 -3.33
C SER A 325 13.09 5.75 -3.16
N LEU A 326 12.90 6.20 -1.92
CA LEU A 326 12.73 7.62 -1.59
C LEU A 326 14.00 8.42 -1.89
N VAL A 327 15.17 7.95 -1.45
CA VAL A 327 16.46 8.59 -1.69
C VAL A 327 16.77 8.63 -3.18
N ALA A 328 16.55 7.54 -3.91
CA ALA A 328 16.72 7.50 -5.36
C ALA A 328 15.81 8.51 -6.08
N THR A 329 14.55 8.64 -5.64
CA THR A 329 13.60 9.63 -6.18
C THR A 329 14.05 11.06 -5.90
N MET A 330 14.51 11.34 -4.67
CA MET A 330 15.07 12.65 -4.31
C MET A 330 16.26 13.01 -5.21
N ASN A 331 17.18 12.08 -5.43
CA ASN A 331 18.36 12.29 -6.27
C ASN A 331 18.00 12.53 -7.75
N ALA A 332 17.01 11.82 -8.26
CA ALA A 332 16.57 11.96 -9.65
C ALA A 332 15.85 13.29 -9.92
N HIS A 333 15.01 13.75 -9.01
CA HIS A 333 14.17 14.93 -9.22
C HIS A 333 14.73 16.21 -8.62
N TYR A 334 15.55 16.11 -7.58
CA TYR A 334 16.07 17.25 -6.83
C TYR A 334 17.58 17.15 -6.57
N PRO A 335 18.40 16.84 -7.59
CA PRO A 335 19.83 16.84 -7.42
C PRO A 335 20.31 18.22 -6.95
N ASN A 336 21.23 18.30 -6.04
CA ASN A 336 21.80 19.57 -5.54
C ASN A 336 20.88 20.44 -4.68
N ARG A 337 19.71 19.97 -4.25
CA ARG A 337 18.88 20.68 -3.26
C ARG A 337 19.31 20.33 -1.85
N ARG A 338 19.27 21.30 -0.94
CA ARG A 338 19.47 21.06 0.49
C ARG A 338 18.21 20.46 1.09
N VAL A 339 18.34 19.27 1.68
CA VAL A 339 17.22 18.50 2.23
C VAL A 339 17.29 18.51 3.75
N HIS A 340 16.24 19.00 4.39
CA HIS A 340 16.06 18.98 5.83
C HIS A 340 15.08 17.86 6.17
N VAL A 341 15.59 16.79 6.77
CA VAL A 341 14.79 15.59 7.07
C VAL A 341 14.18 15.68 8.45
N LEU A 342 12.87 15.41 8.55
CA LEU A 342 12.18 15.07 9.77
C LEU A 342 11.80 13.59 9.75
N PHE A 343 12.33 12.81 10.67
CA PHE A 343 12.19 11.37 10.68
C PHE A 343 11.67 10.84 12.01
N THR A 344 10.81 9.82 11.91
CA THR A 344 10.41 8.97 13.03
C THR A 344 10.34 7.53 12.58
N ALA A 345 10.31 6.58 13.51
CA ALA A 345 10.17 5.17 13.17
C ALA A 345 9.45 4.37 14.26
N LEU A 346 8.94 3.20 13.87
CA LEU A 346 8.43 2.21 14.80
C LEU A 346 9.56 1.23 15.18
N GLY A 347 9.56 0.75 16.42
CA GLY A 347 10.63 -0.07 16.99
C GLY A 347 10.78 -1.47 16.39
N ASP A 348 9.84 -1.91 15.56
CA ASP A 348 9.89 -3.19 14.84
C ASP A 348 10.60 -3.11 13.47
N LYS A 349 11.21 -1.98 13.13
CA LYS A 349 11.86 -1.74 11.82
C LYS A 349 13.39 -1.69 11.92
N PRO A 350 14.12 -1.91 10.81
CA PRO A 350 15.60 -1.80 10.75
C PRO A 350 16.04 -0.33 10.73
N VAL A 351 15.82 0.38 11.84
CA VAL A 351 15.89 1.85 11.92
C VAL A 351 17.27 2.38 11.59
N THR A 352 18.34 1.73 12.08
CA THR A 352 19.72 2.17 11.82
C THR A 352 20.04 2.20 10.32
N ALA A 353 19.64 1.16 9.57
CA ALA A 353 19.86 1.11 8.13
C ALA A 353 19.09 2.23 7.40
N MET A 354 17.85 2.47 7.80
CA MET A 354 17.02 3.56 7.25
C MET A 354 17.64 4.93 7.48
N ILE A 355 18.12 5.20 8.70
CA ILE A 355 18.78 6.47 9.06
C ILE A 355 20.03 6.68 8.21
N ARG A 356 20.91 5.66 8.11
CA ARG A 356 22.14 5.74 7.32
C ARG A 356 21.89 6.13 5.86
N LYS A 357 20.86 5.59 5.26
CA LYS A 357 20.49 5.90 3.88
C LYS A 357 19.99 7.34 3.72
N LEU A 358 19.16 7.82 4.65
CA LEU A 358 18.68 9.22 4.64
C LEU A 358 19.82 10.23 4.87
N GLU A 359 20.80 9.89 5.72
CA GLU A 359 21.95 10.74 6.01
C GLU A 359 22.75 11.13 4.77
N THR A 360 22.77 10.28 3.74
CA THR A 360 23.54 10.51 2.51
C THR A 360 23.10 11.76 1.75
N ASN A 361 21.84 12.17 1.89
CA ASN A 361 21.25 13.28 1.17
C ASN A 361 20.80 14.43 2.07
N ALA A 362 20.92 14.26 3.38
CA ALA A 362 20.42 15.24 4.33
C ALA A 362 21.42 16.40 4.56
N GLN A 363 20.94 17.63 4.57
CA GLN A 363 21.65 18.80 5.12
C GLN A 363 21.54 18.81 6.65
N THR A 364 20.38 18.43 7.16
CA THR A 364 20.12 18.27 8.61
C THR A 364 19.18 17.08 8.82
N MET A 365 19.41 16.33 9.90
CA MET A 365 18.53 15.27 10.37
C MET A 365 17.87 15.72 11.67
N THR A 366 16.54 15.73 11.70
CA THR A 366 15.77 15.96 12.93
C THR A 366 14.94 14.74 13.22
N PHE A 367 15.07 14.21 14.42
CA PHE A 367 14.32 13.06 14.91
C PHE A 367 13.15 13.50 15.77
N THR A 368 12.03 12.78 15.65
CA THR A 368 10.83 13.09 16.43
C THR A 368 10.09 11.81 16.82
N THR A 369 9.15 11.97 17.73
CA THR A 369 8.17 10.93 18.08
C THR A 369 6.75 11.40 17.79
N PHE A 370 5.79 10.50 17.87
CA PHE A 370 4.37 10.79 17.73
C PHE A 370 3.54 9.83 18.60
N ASP A 371 2.30 10.18 18.87
CA ASP A 371 1.39 9.37 19.68
C ASP A 371 1.00 8.08 18.96
N PHE A 372 1.80 7.04 19.15
CA PHE A 372 1.58 5.70 18.63
C PHE A 372 2.31 4.66 19.50
N PRO A 373 1.67 3.53 19.87
CA PRO A 373 2.19 2.61 20.90
C PRO A 373 3.59 2.02 20.64
N ARG A 374 4.03 1.98 19.38
CA ARG A 374 5.33 1.41 18.96
C ARG A 374 6.31 2.47 18.45
N ALA A 375 5.97 3.76 18.57
CA ALA A 375 6.86 4.82 18.14
C ALA A 375 8.10 4.86 19.04
N LEU A 376 9.28 4.96 18.43
CA LEU A 376 10.52 5.21 19.16
C LEU A 376 10.56 6.66 19.65
N SER A 377 11.26 6.90 20.76
CA SER A 377 11.52 8.27 21.21
C SER A 377 12.52 8.97 20.27
N ALA A 378 12.50 10.29 20.27
CA ALA A 378 13.42 11.07 19.46
C ALA A 378 14.89 10.80 19.87
N GLU A 379 15.15 10.61 21.16
CA GLU A 379 16.47 10.31 21.72
C GLU A 379 16.98 8.95 21.25
N GLN A 380 16.14 7.90 21.27
CA GLN A 380 16.50 6.57 20.77
C GLN A 380 16.87 6.58 19.27
N LEU A 381 16.29 7.48 18.51
CA LEU A 381 16.61 7.64 17.07
C LEU A 381 17.94 8.40 16.89
N VAL A 382 18.21 9.43 17.70
CA VAL A 382 19.47 10.19 17.68
C VAL A 382 20.67 9.29 17.95
N GLU A 383 20.56 8.36 18.90
CA GLU A 383 21.63 7.41 19.25
C GLU A 383 22.07 6.53 18.05
N GLN A 384 21.22 6.38 17.04
CA GLN A 384 21.49 5.56 15.86
C GLN A 384 22.07 6.37 14.68
N ALA A 385 22.11 7.70 14.81
CA ALA A 385 22.56 8.60 13.76
C ALA A 385 24.08 8.86 13.83
N THR A 386 24.67 9.17 12.65
CA THR A 386 26.06 9.61 12.52
C THR A 386 26.21 10.94 11.83
N HIS A 387 25.14 11.50 11.34
CA HIS A 387 25.15 12.77 10.63
C HIS A 387 25.65 13.90 11.55
N PRO A 388 26.54 14.82 11.09
CA PRO A 388 27.12 15.87 11.94
C PRO A 388 26.09 16.91 12.41
N ASN A 389 24.97 17.07 11.68
CA ASN A 389 23.92 18.06 11.98
C ASN A 389 22.63 17.34 12.41
N VAL A 390 22.64 16.76 13.62
CA VAL A 390 21.50 16.03 14.20
C VAL A 390 20.79 16.89 15.24
N GLN A 391 19.47 16.83 15.26
CA GLN A 391 18.59 17.47 16.21
C GLN A 391 17.49 16.49 16.65
N CYS A 392 16.87 16.71 17.79
CA CYS A 392 15.65 16.03 18.21
C CYS A 392 14.58 17.04 18.65
N THR A 393 13.34 16.63 18.54
CA THR A 393 12.18 17.40 19.01
C THR A 393 11.03 16.47 19.38
N ASN A 394 10.35 16.77 20.46
CA ASN A 394 9.11 16.08 20.84
C ASN A 394 7.86 16.82 20.33
N ASP A 395 8.02 18.05 19.82
CA ASP A 395 6.96 18.83 19.17
C ASP A 395 7.27 19.07 17.68
N TRP A 396 7.00 18.06 16.84
CA TRP A 396 7.18 18.16 15.40
C TRP A 396 6.32 19.25 14.76
N LYS A 397 5.17 19.60 15.37
CA LYS A 397 4.28 20.67 14.86
C LYS A 397 4.92 22.04 15.00
N GLN A 398 5.52 22.30 16.15
CA GLN A 398 6.24 23.54 16.39
C GLN A 398 7.52 23.59 15.52
N TRP A 399 8.27 22.48 15.47
CA TRP A 399 9.45 22.36 14.61
C TRP A 399 9.12 22.69 13.14
N LEU A 400 8.05 22.13 12.58
CA LEU A 400 7.66 22.37 11.19
C LEU A 400 7.31 23.85 10.94
N LYS A 401 6.64 24.53 11.88
CA LYS A 401 6.32 25.97 11.77
C LYS A 401 7.56 26.83 11.74
N GLU A 402 8.55 26.50 12.56
CA GLU A 402 9.81 27.26 12.66
C GLU A 402 10.72 26.95 11.47
N LYS A 403 10.89 25.70 11.15
CA LYS A 403 11.75 25.25 10.04
C LYS A 403 11.34 25.85 8.72
N ARG A 404 10.05 25.95 8.42
CA ARG A 404 9.52 26.61 7.20
C ARG A 404 9.95 28.08 7.06
N LYS A 405 10.19 28.79 8.17
CA LYS A 405 10.62 30.19 8.16
C LYS A 405 12.14 30.34 8.05
N GLN A 406 12.88 29.32 8.45
CA GLN A 406 14.34 29.32 8.54
C GLN A 406 15.02 28.86 7.26
N VAL A 407 14.40 27.90 6.55
CA VAL A 407 14.97 27.32 5.33
C VAL A 407 14.81 28.22 4.13
N GLY A 408 15.73 28.12 3.19
CA GLY A 408 15.66 28.84 1.93
C GLY A 408 14.46 28.42 1.07
N LYS A 409 14.06 29.29 0.15
CA LYS A 409 12.93 29.01 -0.77
C LYS A 409 13.18 27.77 -1.66
N ASP A 410 14.45 27.47 -1.88
CA ASP A 410 14.90 26.34 -2.70
C ASP A 410 15.25 25.10 -1.90
N ASP A 411 15.17 25.16 -0.58
CA ASP A 411 15.39 24.02 0.29
C ASP A 411 14.16 23.10 0.30
N ILE A 412 14.38 21.85 0.71
CA ILE A 412 13.33 20.85 0.82
C ILE A 412 13.20 20.42 2.28
N ILE A 413 11.98 20.36 2.77
CA ILE A 413 11.65 19.70 4.02
C ILE A 413 11.06 18.34 3.66
N LEU A 414 11.79 17.26 3.98
CA LEU A 414 11.35 15.87 3.76
C LEU A 414 10.89 15.27 5.08
N ILE A 415 9.67 14.74 5.11
CA ILE A 415 9.08 14.14 6.31
C ILE A 415 8.72 12.68 6.00
N THR A 416 9.30 11.73 6.76
CA THR A 416 9.17 10.30 6.44
C THR A 416 9.38 9.39 7.67
N GLY A 417 9.27 8.07 7.45
CA GLY A 417 9.61 6.99 8.38
C GLY A 417 8.41 6.22 8.93
N SER A 418 7.20 6.75 8.82
CA SER A 418 5.97 6.03 9.20
C SER A 418 4.76 6.56 8.45
N LEU A 419 3.96 5.67 7.88
CA LEU A 419 2.71 6.05 7.22
C LEU A 419 1.72 6.68 8.20
N TYR A 420 1.68 6.22 9.45
CA TYR A 420 0.83 6.80 10.50
C TYR A 420 1.28 8.22 10.87
N PHE A 421 2.58 8.45 10.93
CA PHE A 421 3.12 9.77 11.23
C PHE A 421 2.82 10.78 10.12
N ILE A 422 3.10 10.42 8.87
CA ILE A 422 2.84 11.34 7.75
C ILE A 422 1.35 11.65 7.57
N SER A 423 0.46 10.74 7.95
CA SER A 423 -0.98 11.01 8.04
C SER A 423 -1.28 12.19 8.99
N ASN A 424 -0.69 12.16 10.20
CA ASN A 424 -0.83 13.26 11.16
C ASN A 424 -0.26 14.58 10.63
N VAL A 425 0.90 14.52 9.98
CA VAL A 425 1.56 15.69 9.36
C VAL A 425 0.69 16.25 8.23
N ARG A 426 0.17 15.40 7.36
CA ARG A 426 -0.70 15.77 6.25
C ARG A 426 -1.95 16.51 6.73
N ASN A 427 -2.64 15.94 7.71
CA ASN A 427 -3.81 16.56 8.32
C ASN A 427 -3.49 17.92 8.96
N PHE A 428 -2.36 18.01 9.65
CA PHE A 428 -1.91 19.27 10.25
C PHE A 428 -1.64 20.35 9.19
N ILE A 429 -0.95 20.00 8.11
CA ILE A 429 -0.65 20.96 7.02
C ILE A 429 -1.93 21.41 6.33
N LYS A 430 -2.83 20.50 5.97
CA LYS A 430 -4.10 20.81 5.32
C LYS A 430 -5.00 21.73 6.15
N ASN A 431 -5.04 21.51 7.47
CA ASN A 431 -5.92 22.30 8.35
C ASN A 431 -5.37 23.68 8.69
N LYS A 432 -4.05 23.87 8.59
CA LYS A 432 -3.41 25.11 9.06
C LYS A 432 -2.94 26.05 7.95
N TYR A 433 -2.77 25.55 6.74
CA TYR A 433 -2.18 26.29 5.63
C TYR A 433 -3.10 26.34 4.39
N LYS A 434 -4.41 26.10 4.62
CA LYS A 434 -5.48 26.44 3.67
C LYS A 434 -5.72 27.92 3.60
#